data_aa052449c13a534198ea096bf0a11d71
#
_entry.id   aa052449c13a534198ea096bf0a11d71
#
_cell.length_a   1.000
_cell.length_b   1.000
_cell.length_c   1.000
_cell.angle_alpha   90.00
_cell.angle_beta   90.00
_cell.angle_gamma   90.00
#
_symmetry.space_group_name_H-M   'P 1'
#
loop_
_entity.id
_entity.type
_entity.pdbx_description
1 polymer ?
#
loop_
_entity_poly.entity_id
_entity_poly.type
_entity_poly.pdbx_seq_one_letter_code
_entity_poly.pdbx_strand_id
1 'polypeptide(L)'
;IPGNVLLKEADGQAHHLLQLSEELPDPEKLPAPLNKRKVLIIEDDNDIREFLKEEVGVYFEVEVAADGTSGFEKARTSEADLIICDVLMPGMTGFEVTRKLKSDFETSHIPIILLTALSSPEKHLEGIEAGADAYIAKPFSIKLLLARVFRLIEQRDKLREKFSNEPGIVRPAMCTTDRDKEFADRLAAILEQNLARPEFSIDEFAQLMKLGRTVFYRKLRGV
;
A
#
# COMPACT_ATOMS: atom_id res chain seq x y z
N ILE A 1 -7.71 36.26 11.79
CA ILE A 1 -8.66 35.20 11.44
C ILE A 1 -7.83 34.07 10.79
N PRO A 2 -7.50 32.97 11.49
CA PRO A 2 -6.75 31.85 10.94
C PRO A 2 -7.73 30.68 10.61
N GLY A 3 -8.55 30.84 9.60
CA GLY A 3 -9.55 29.83 9.23
C GLY A 3 -9.41 29.27 7.81
N ASN A 4 -8.48 29.80 7.00
CA ASN A 4 -8.50 29.57 5.56
C ASN A 4 -7.33 28.70 5.02
N VAL A 5 -6.42 28.24 5.89
CA VAL A 5 -5.27 27.43 5.46
C VAL A 5 -5.60 25.94 5.52
N LEU A 6 -6.32 25.49 6.53
CA LEU A 6 -6.69 24.07 6.70
C LEU A 6 -7.69 23.56 5.66
N LEU A 7 -8.58 24.45 5.14
CA LEU A 7 -9.53 24.07 4.09
C LEU A 7 -8.85 23.89 2.71
N LYS A 8 -7.75 24.59 2.43
CA LYS A 8 -7.03 24.45 1.15
C LYS A 8 -6.19 23.17 1.04
N GLU A 9 -5.71 22.64 2.17
CA GLU A 9 -4.96 21.37 2.17
C GLU A 9 -5.90 20.17 2.06
N ALA A 10 -7.08 20.23 2.70
CA ALA A 10 -8.10 19.19 2.57
C ALA A 10 -8.72 19.16 1.15
N ASP A 11 -8.94 20.31 0.51
CA ASP A 11 -9.40 20.42 -0.87
C ASP A 11 -8.35 19.90 -1.87
N GLY A 12 -7.05 20.10 -1.61
CA GLY A 12 -5.99 19.60 -2.47
C GLY A 12 -5.88 18.07 -2.46
N GLN A 13 -6.05 17.44 -1.30
CA GLN A 13 -6.05 15.98 -1.17
C GLN A 13 -7.35 15.36 -1.70
N ALA A 14 -8.50 15.97 -1.44
CA ALA A 14 -9.78 15.54 -2.00
C ALA A 14 -9.80 15.68 -3.54
N HIS A 15 -9.19 16.73 -4.09
CA HIS A 15 -9.06 16.94 -5.53
C HIS A 15 -8.09 15.93 -6.17
N HIS A 16 -7.02 15.55 -5.47
CA HIS A 16 -6.11 14.50 -5.92
C HIS A 16 -6.78 13.11 -5.94
N LEU A 17 -7.64 12.81 -4.95
CA LEU A 17 -8.42 11.56 -4.92
C LEU A 17 -9.54 11.54 -5.99
N LEU A 18 -10.13 12.69 -6.31
CA LEU A 18 -11.10 12.82 -7.40
C LEU A 18 -10.42 12.73 -8.77
N GLN A 19 -9.23 13.30 -8.95
CA GLN A 19 -8.43 13.13 -10.17
C GLN A 19 -7.97 11.67 -10.38
N LEU A 20 -7.77 10.89 -9.30
CA LEU A 20 -7.51 9.46 -9.39
C LEU A 20 -8.72 8.65 -9.92
N SER A 21 -9.93 9.21 -9.91
CA SER A 21 -11.13 8.56 -10.45
C SER A 21 -11.25 8.68 -11.97
N GLU A 22 -10.60 9.66 -12.60
CA GLU A 22 -10.75 9.94 -14.04
C GLU A 22 -9.84 9.11 -14.95
N GLU A 23 -8.87 8.38 -14.40
CA GLU A 23 -7.93 7.55 -15.18
C GLU A 23 -7.91 6.07 -14.76
N LEU A 24 -9.02 5.50 -14.31
CA LEU A 24 -9.06 4.05 -14.09
C LEU A 24 -8.89 3.31 -15.42
N PRO A 25 -8.12 2.22 -15.46
CA PRO A 25 -8.06 1.38 -16.66
C PRO A 25 -9.47 0.91 -17.02
N ASP A 26 -9.73 0.84 -18.31
CA ASP A 26 -11.02 0.38 -18.83
C ASP A 26 -11.35 -0.99 -18.19
N PRO A 27 -12.44 -1.11 -17.42
CA PRO A 27 -12.81 -2.36 -16.77
C PRO A 27 -13.02 -3.53 -17.74
N GLU A 28 -13.16 -3.24 -19.04
CA GLU A 28 -13.29 -4.26 -20.09
C GLU A 28 -11.93 -4.74 -20.63
N LYS A 29 -10.83 -4.08 -20.26
CA LYS A 29 -9.46 -4.39 -20.71
C LYS A 29 -8.53 -4.64 -19.54
N LEU A 30 -8.86 -5.63 -18.71
CA LEU A 30 -7.97 -6.02 -17.62
C LEU A 30 -6.65 -6.59 -18.18
N PRO A 31 -5.51 -6.26 -17.55
CA PRO A 31 -4.20 -6.80 -17.94
C PRO A 31 -4.13 -8.33 -17.85
N ALA A 32 -3.08 -8.90 -18.43
CA ALA A 32 -2.76 -10.32 -18.26
C ALA A 32 -2.50 -10.66 -16.78
N PRO A 33 -2.74 -11.93 -16.35
CA PRO A 33 -2.50 -12.35 -14.97
C PRO A 33 -1.09 -12.04 -14.47
N LEU A 34 -1.00 -11.50 -13.26
CA LEU A 34 0.24 -11.20 -12.55
C LEU A 34 0.49 -12.23 -11.42
N ASN A 35 0.49 -13.51 -11.77
CA ASN A 35 0.56 -14.64 -10.82
C ASN A 35 1.78 -14.63 -9.86
N LYS A 36 2.72 -13.70 -10.05
CA LYS A 36 3.85 -13.47 -9.14
C LYS A 36 3.59 -12.39 -8.09
N ARG A 37 2.45 -11.71 -8.17
CA ARG A 37 2.05 -10.67 -7.22
C ARG A 37 1.06 -11.22 -6.22
N LYS A 38 1.29 -10.93 -4.96
CA LYS A 38 0.52 -11.45 -3.85
C LYS A 38 -0.45 -10.39 -3.29
N VAL A 39 -1.73 -10.76 -3.20
CA VAL A 39 -2.78 -9.92 -2.62
C VAL A 39 -3.29 -10.58 -1.34
N LEU A 40 -3.28 -9.84 -0.22
CA LEU A 40 -3.90 -10.27 1.03
C LEU A 40 -5.31 -9.70 1.12
N ILE A 41 -6.31 -10.55 1.33
CA ILE A 41 -7.71 -10.17 1.54
C ILE A 41 -8.07 -10.39 3.02
N ILE A 42 -8.60 -9.35 3.66
CA ILE A 42 -9.04 -9.36 5.05
C ILE A 42 -10.54 -9.06 5.06
N GLU A 43 -11.37 -10.08 5.30
CA GLU A 43 -12.84 -10.00 5.23
C GLU A 43 -13.42 -11.03 6.21
N ASP A 44 -14.32 -10.63 7.08
CA ASP A 44 -14.91 -11.54 8.08
C ASP A 44 -16.05 -12.38 7.51
N ASP A 45 -16.81 -11.85 6.55
CA ASP A 45 -17.85 -12.61 5.85
C ASP A 45 -17.21 -13.68 4.95
N ASN A 46 -17.57 -14.94 5.21
CA ASN A 46 -17.00 -16.08 4.50
C ASN A 46 -17.37 -16.11 3.01
N ASP A 47 -18.59 -15.73 2.68
CA ASP A 47 -19.08 -15.79 1.30
C ASP A 47 -18.41 -14.71 0.45
N ILE A 48 -18.28 -13.50 1.02
CA ILE A 48 -17.56 -12.38 0.37
C ILE A 48 -16.07 -12.73 0.25
N ARG A 49 -15.47 -13.29 1.29
CA ARG A 49 -14.04 -13.65 1.29
C ARG A 49 -13.71 -14.71 0.23
N GLU A 50 -14.50 -15.78 0.13
CA GLU A 50 -14.28 -16.80 -0.91
C GLU A 50 -14.58 -16.25 -2.31
N PHE A 51 -15.63 -15.44 -2.49
CA PHE A 51 -15.89 -14.75 -3.75
C PHE A 51 -14.71 -13.88 -4.20
N LEU A 52 -14.19 -13.04 -3.31
CA LEU A 52 -13.03 -12.19 -3.61
C LEU A 52 -11.78 -13.02 -3.92
N LYS A 53 -11.56 -14.11 -3.17
CA LYS A 53 -10.43 -15.02 -3.39
C LYS A 53 -10.50 -15.68 -4.77
N GLU A 54 -11.68 -16.12 -5.21
CA GLU A 54 -11.87 -16.72 -6.54
C GLU A 54 -11.63 -15.68 -7.65
N GLU A 55 -12.26 -14.52 -7.57
CA GLU A 55 -12.21 -13.50 -8.62
C GLU A 55 -10.83 -12.82 -8.74
N VAL A 56 -10.20 -12.49 -7.60
CA VAL A 56 -8.86 -11.90 -7.56
C VAL A 56 -7.80 -12.96 -7.87
N GLY A 57 -8.04 -14.20 -7.47
CA GLY A 57 -7.15 -15.35 -7.68
C GLY A 57 -6.93 -15.71 -9.15
N VAL A 58 -7.80 -15.28 -10.06
CA VAL A 58 -7.59 -15.41 -11.51
C VAL A 58 -6.33 -14.66 -11.96
N TYR A 59 -5.97 -13.56 -11.27
CA TYR A 59 -4.92 -12.63 -11.69
C TYR A 59 -3.71 -12.58 -10.74
N PHE A 60 -3.88 -12.96 -9.47
CA PHE A 60 -2.91 -12.79 -8.40
C PHE A 60 -2.79 -14.05 -7.53
N GLU A 61 -1.68 -14.20 -6.83
CA GLU A 61 -1.61 -15.12 -5.71
C GLU A 61 -2.37 -14.50 -4.52
N VAL A 62 -3.36 -15.22 -3.97
CA VAL A 62 -4.25 -14.68 -2.93
C VAL A 62 -4.03 -15.38 -1.60
N GLU A 63 -3.76 -14.59 -0.57
CA GLU A 63 -3.87 -15.00 0.83
C GLU A 63 -5.10 -14.36 1.46
N VAL A 64 -5.72 -15.04 2.44
CA VAL A 64 -6.93 -14.55 3.11
C VAL A 64 -6.78 -14.55 4.62
N ALA A 65 -7.46 -13.63 5.30
CA ALA A 65 -7.63 -13.58 6.74
C ALA A 65 -9.11 -13.29 7.06
N ALA A 66 -9.62 -13.88 8.15
CA ALA A 66 -11.03 -13.83 8.50
C ALA A 66 -11.37 -12.72 9.52
N ASP A 67 -10.38 -11.95 9.97
CA ASP A 67 -10.56 -10.84 10.91
C ASP A 67 -9.36 -9.89 10.84
N GLY A 68 -9.53 -8.68 11.42
CA GLY A 68 -8.50 -7.65 11.38
C GLY A 68 -7.22 -8.01 12.13
N THR A 69 -7.31 -8.81 13.21
CA THR A 69 -6.13 -9.21 14.01
C THR A 69 -5.27 -10.20 13.24
N SER A 70 -5.87 -11.26 12.73
CA SER A 70 -5.18 -12.26 11.90
C SER A 70 -4.67 -11.65 10.60
N GLY A 71 -5.41 -10.69 10.03
CA GLY A 71 -5.00 -9.92 8.85
C GLY A 71 -3.75 -9.08 9.09
N PHE A 72 -3.71 -8.35 10.21
CA PHE A 72 -2.54 -7.56 10.61
C PHE A 72 -1.29 -8.44 10.79
N GLU A 73 -1.40 -9.55 11.53
CA GLU A 73 -0.27 -10.47 11.74
C GLU A 73 0.19 -11.12 10.42
N LYS A 74 -0.76 -11.51 9.57
CA LYS A 74 -0.45 -12.08 8.27
C LYS A 74 0.25 -11.06 7.35
N ALA A 75 -0.19 -9.80 7.32
CA ALA A 75 0.45 -8.73 6.54
C ALA A 75 1.92 -8.51 6.92
N ARG A 76 2.29 -8.73 8.18
CA ARG A 76 3.68 -8.61 8.65
C ARG A 76 4.58 -9.76 8.21
N THR A 77 4.00 -10.93 8.00
CA THR A 77 4.74 -12.16 7.64
C THR A 77 4.65 -12.51 6.17
N SER A 78 3.55 -12.14 5.50
CA SER A 78 3.38 -12.32 4.07
C SER A 78 4.16 -11.24 3.29
N GLU A 79 4.58 -11.57 2.09
CA GLU A 79 5.18 -10.60 1.16
C GLU A 79 4.08 -10.01 0.26
N ALA A 80 2.99 -9.50 0.86
CA ALA A 80 1.87 -8.94 0.11
C ALA A 80 2.27 -7.68 -0.67
N ASP A 81 1.94 -7.65 -1.95
CA ASP A 81 2.11 -6.48 -2.82
C ASP A 81 0.96 -5.48 -2.67
N LEU A 82 -0.21 -5.95 -2.18
CA LEU A 82 -1.41 -5.14 -1.93
C LEU A 82 -2.31 -5.83 -0.90
N ILE A 83 -3.04 -5.03 -0.14
CA ILE A 83 -4.04 -5.50 0.83
C ILE A 83 -5.42 -4.98 0.42
N ILE A 84 -6.42 -5.87 0.41
CA ILE A 84 -7.85 -5.54 0.33
C ILE A 84 -8.43 -5.84 1.72
N CYS A 85 -9.03 -4.85 2.37
CA CYS A 85 -9.51 -5.00 3.73
C CYS A 85 -10.93 -4.46 3.89
N ASP A 86 -11.84 -5.26 4.46
CA ASP A 86 -13.13 -4.73 4.88
C ASP A 86 -12.97 -3.78 6.07
N VAL A 87 -13.83 -2.76 6.11
CA VAL A 87 -13.85 -1.77 7.20
C VAL A 87 -14.59 -2.32 8.41
N LEU A 88 -15.71 -2.99 8.20
CA LEU A 88 -16.62 -3.40 9.27
C LEU A 88 -16.38 -4.86 9.67
N MET A 89 -15.39 -5.10 10.49
CA MET A 89 -15.08 -6.42 11.04
C MET A 89 -15.20 -6.43 12.57
N PRO A 90 -15.59 -7.56 13.19
CA PRO A 90 -15.57 -7.71 14.63
C PRO A 90 -14.15 -7.54 15.22
N GLY A 91 -14.06 -6.91 16.37
CA GLY A 91 -12.78 -6.66 17.04
C GLY A 91 -12.00 -5.51 16.42
N MET A 92 -11.00 -5.81 15.61
CA MET A 92 -10.17 -4.78 14.94
C MET A 92 -10.79 -4.38 13.59
N THR A 93 -11.20 -3.14 13.48
CA THR A 93 -11.76 -2.56 12.25
C THR A 93 -10.71 -2.40 11.16
N GLY A 94 -11.13 -2.32 9.88
CA GLY A 94 -10.22 -2.09 8.76
C GLY A 94 -9.48 -0.75 8.85
N PHE A 95 -10.06 0.27 9.48
CA PHE A 95 -9.37 1.54 9.76
C PHE A 95 -8.22 1.35 10.75
N GLU A 96 -8.44 0.57 11.81
CA GLU A 96 -7.40 0.27 12.81
C GLU A 96 -6.28 -0.59 12.20
N VAL A 97 -6.64 -1.59 11.40
CA VAL A 97 -5.68 -2.41 10.63
C VAL A 97 -4.83 -1.50 9.76
N THR A 98 -5.45 -0.63 8.96
CA THR A 98 -4.77 0.30 8.07
C THR A 98 -3.82 1.23 8.84
N ARG A 99 -4.30 1.85 9.92
CA ARG A 99 -3.52 2.76 10.74
C ARG A 99 -2.29 2.06 11.34
N LYS A 100 -2.45 0.83 11.84
CA LYS A 100 -1.34 0.02 12.36
C LYS A 100 -0.34 -0.35 11.27
N LEU A 101 -0.81 -0.84 10.11
CA LEU A 101 0.07 -1.23 9.00
C LEU A 101 0.83 -0.03 8.43
N LYS A 102 0.19 1.13 8.29
CA LYS A 102 0.83 2.36 7.79
C LYS A 102 1.78 2.99 8.80
N SER A 103 1.58 2.75 10.10
CA SER A 103 2.52 3.16 11.15
C SER A 103 3.64 2.15 11.43
N ASP A 104 3.52 0.91 10.98
CA ASP A 104 4.57 -0.10 11.13
C ASP A 104 5.59 0.03 9.99
N PHE A 105 6.86 0.12 10.36
CA PHE A 105 7.97 0.28 9.42
C PHE A 105 8.02 -0.81 8.34
N GLU A 106 7.69 -2.06 8.71
CA GLU A 106 7.80 -3.20 7.80
C GLU A 106 6.67 -3.26 6.78
N THR A 107 5.51 -2.64 7.05
CA THR A 107 4.30 -2.75 6.23
C THR A 107 3.78 -1.42 5.69
N SER A 108 4.32 -0.28 6.15
CA SER A 108 3.86 1.07 5.74
C SER A 108 3.81 1.27 4.22
N HIS A 109 4.71 0.61 3.50
CA HIS A 109 4.81 0.68 2.05
C HIS A 109 3.71 -0.11 1.31
N ILE A 110 3.00 -1.04 1.95
CA ILE A 110 2.00 -1.88 1.28
C ILE A 110 0.75 -1.05 0.97
N PRO A 111 0.29 -0.97 -0.30
CA PRO A 111 -0.95 -0.28 -0.61
C PRO A 111 -2.17 -1.03 -0.05
N ILE A 112 -3.14 -0.26 0.46
CA ILE A 112 -4.34 -0.79 1.10
C ILE A 112 -5.58 -0.22 0.42
N ILE A 113 -6.46 -1.11 -0.05
CA ILE A 113 -7.81 -0.79 -0.51
C ILE A 113 -8.78 -1.14 0.60
N LEU A 114 -9.57 -0.17 1.07
CA LEU A 114 -10.65 -0.42 2.01
C LEU A 114 -11.97 -0.65 1.28
N LEU A 115 -12.65 -1.74 1.64
CA LEU A 115 -14.03 -2.00 1.24
C LEU A 115 -14.96 -1.51 2.35
N THR A 116 -15.98 -0.73 2.03
CA THR A 116 -16.82 -0.10 3.05
C THR A 116 -18.29 -0.08 2.66
N ALA A 117 -19.15 -0.46 3.60
CA ALA A 117 -20.60 -0.22 3.51
C ALA A 117 -20.98 1.23 3.92
N LEU A 118 -20.00 2.00 4.39
CA LEU A 118 -20.21 3.32 4.97
C LEU A 118 -20.08 4.40 3.89
N SER A 119 -21.23 5.01 3.54
CA SER A 119 -21.33 6.07 2.53
C SER A 119 -21.31 7.48 3.13
N SER A 120 -21.11 7.64 4.45
CA SER A 120 -21.10 8.95 5.07
C SER A 120 -19.76 9.68 4.85
N PRO A 121 -19.80 11.01 4.63
CA PRO A 121 -18.59 11.82 4.45
C PRO A 121 -17.58 11.70 5.60
N GLU A 122 -18.07 11.58 6.85
CA GLU A 122 -17.23 11.46 8.04
C GLU A 122 -16.40 10.16 8.01
N LYS A 123 -17.00 9.06 7.56
CA LYS A 123 -16.31 7.78 7.44
C LYS A 123 -15.31 7.75 6.28
N HIS A 124 -15.62 8.49 5.24
CA HIS A 124 -14.65 8.69 4.15
C HIS A 124 -13.42 9.47 4.64
N LEU A 125 -13.64 10.49 5.47
CA LEU A 125 -12.56 11.27 6.08
C LEU A 125 -11.72 10.40 7.04
N GLU A 126 -12.37 9.60 7.92
CA GLU A 126 -11.69 8.69 8.84
C GLU A 126 -10.74 7.74 8.11
N GLY A 127 -11.14 7.30 6.95
CA GLY A 127 -10.31 6.42 6.17
C GLY A 127 -9.13 7.11 5.50
N ILE A 128 -9.30 8.33 4.97
CA ILE A 128 -8.20 9.14 4.48
C ILE A 128 -7.18 9.35 5.60
N GLU A 129 -7.64 9.69 6.80
CA GLU A 129 -6.80 9.84 7.99
C GLU A 129 -6.10 8.53 8.42
N ALA A 130 -6.72 7.37 8.14
CA ALA A 130 -6.08 6.07 8.37
C ALA A 130 -4.94 5.79 7.38
N GLY A 131 -4.84 6.52 6.27
CA GLY A 131 -3.79 6.40 5.26
C GLY A 131 -4.02 5.30 4.22
N ALA A 132 -5.28 4.92 3.96
CA ALA A 132 -5.58 3.98 2.89
C ALA A 132 -5.33 4.60 1.50
N ASP A 133 -4.87 3.78 0.56
CA ASP A 133 -4.52 4.23 -0.80
C ASP A 133 -5.75 4.27 -1.73
N ALA A 134 -6.82 3.57 -1.36
CA ALA A 134 -8.11 3.63 -2.07
C ALA A 134 -9.28 3.19 -1.19
N TYR A 135 -10.48 3.63 -1.59
CA TYR A 135 -11.78 3.28 -0.99
C TYR A 135 -12.71 2.77 -2.06
N ILE A 136 -13.45 1.71 -1.75
CA ILE A 136 -14.49 1.17 -2.61
C ILE A 136 -15.74 0.90 -1.77
N ALA A 137 -16.84 1.58 -2.11
CA ALA A 137 -18.12 1.39 -1.41
C ALA A 137 -18.78 0.07 -1.81
N LYS A 138 -19.30 -0.68 -0.84
CA LYS A 138 -20.19 -1.84 -1.03
C LYS A 138 -21.63 -1.34 -1.31
N PRO A 139 -22.37 -1.88 -2.32
CA PRO A 139 -21.95 -2.94 -3.23
C PRO A 139 -21.02 -2.41 -4.34
N PHE A 140 -20.04 -3.20 -4.74
CA PHE A 140 -19.07 -2.82 -5.77
C PHE A 140 -19.04 -3.78 -6.95
N SER A 141 -18.56 -3.31 -8.09
CA SER A 141 -18.23 -4.16 -9.23
C SER A 141 -16.85 -4.78 -9.05
N ILE A 142 -16.73 -6.09 -9.23
CA ILE A 142 -15.45 -6.79 -9.22
C ILE A 142 -14.47 -6.21 -10.25
N LYS A 143 -14.97 -5.82 -11.43
CA LYS A 143 -14.15 -5.17 -12.47
C LYS A 143 -13.53 -3.85 -11.96
N LEU A 144 -14.30 -3.05 -11.21
CA LEU A 144 -13.79 -1.81 -10.62
C LEU A 144 -12.73 -2.09 -9.56
N LEU A 145 -12.94 -3.10 -8.71
CA LEU A 145 -11.96 -3.52 -7.72
C LEU A 145 -10.66 -3.96 -8.40
N LEU A 146 -10.73 -4.86 -9.37
CA LEU A 146 -9.57 -5.35 -10.11
C LEU A 146 -8.83 -4.22 -10.84
N ALA A 147 -9.54 -3.31 -11.49
CA ALA A 147 -8.94 -2.15 -12.14
C ALA A 147 -8.14 -1.29 -11.14
N ARG A 148 -8.66 -1.11 -9.91
CA ARG A 148 -7.96 -0.38 -8.84
C ARG A 148 -6.73 -1.14 -8.33
N VAL A 149 -6.84 -2.46 -8.15
CA VAL A 149 -5.71 -3.32 -7.75
C VAL A 149 -4.58 -3.23 -8.76
N PHE A 150 -4.87 -3.44 -10.05
CA PHE A 150 -3.88 -3.35 -11.13
C PHE A 150 -3.21 -1.99 -11.16
N ARG A 151 -3.98 -0.92 -11.05
CA ARG A 151 -3.45 0.44 -11.07
C ARG A 151 -2.48 0.71 -9.93
N LEU A 152 -2.83 0.34 -8.70
CA LEU A 152 -1.94 0.56 -7.55
C LEU A 152 -0.64 -0.24 -7.67
N ILE A 153 -0.71 -1.48 -8.16
CA ILE A 153 0.48 -2.31 -8.41
C ILE A 153 1.33 -1.70 -9.53
N GLU A 154 0.72 -1.33 -10.66
CA GLU A 154 1.42 -0.72 -11.80
C GLU A 154 2.08 0.62 -11.46
N GLN A 155 1.41 1.47 -10.69
CA GLN A 155 1.99 2.73 -10.23
C GLN A 155 3.28 2.50 -9.43
N ARG A 156 3.31 1.49 -8.58
CA ARG A 156 4.52 1.11 -7.83
C ARG A 156 5.62 0.57 -8.73
N ASP A 157 5.27 -0.28 -9.69
CA ASP A 157 6.24 -0.82 -10.64
C ASP A 157 6.86 0.28 -11.50
N LYS A 158 6.06 1.21 -12.00
CA LYS A 158 6.56 2.37 -12.76
C LYS A 158 7.48 3.27 -11.93
N LEU A 159 7.18 3.45 -10.65
CA LEU A 159 8.07 4.15 -9.74
C LEU A 159 9.40 3.41 -9.60
N ARG A 160 9.38 2.11 -9.34
CA ARG A 160 10.59 1.27 -9.24
C ARG A 160 11.43 1.31 -10.51
N GLU A 161 10.82 1.19 -11.70
CA GLU A 161 11.53 1.24 -12.99
C GLU A 161 12.21 2.58 -13.24
N LYS A 162 11.53 3.69 -12.98
CA LYS A 162 12.12 5.03 -13.13
C LYS A 162 13.39 5.21 -12.31
N PHE A 163 13.47 4.58 -11.15
CA PHE A 163 14.59 4.71 -10.22
C PHE A 163 15.68 3.67 -10.43
N SER A 164 15.34 2.49 -10.97
CA SER A 164 16.37 1.52 -11.40
C SER A 164 17.21 2.03 -12.56
N ASN A 165 16.66 2.91 -13.38
CA ASN A 165 17.33 3.46 -14.56
C ASN A 165 18.09 4.77 -14.29
N GLU A 166 17.94 5.40 -13.13
CA GLU A 166 18.67 6.59 -12.72
C GLU A 166 19.44 6.32 -11.41
N PRO A 167 20.61 5.67 -11.47
CA PRO A 167 21.39 5.41 -10.26
C PRO A 167 21.91 6.73 -9.67
N GLY A 168 21.46 7.05 -8.46
CA GLY A 168 21.99 8.17 -7.66
C GLY A 168 20.98 9.11 -7.02
N ILE A 169 19.67 8.96 -7.23
CA ILE A 169 18.70 9.87 -6.62
C ILE A 169 17.54 9.07 -5.99
N VAL A 170 17.66 8.73 -4.71
CA VAL A 170 16.50 8.37 -3.90
C VAL A 170 15.73 9.67 -3.64
N ARG A 171 14.61 9.89 -4.32
CA ARG A 171 13.83 11.11 -4.12
C ARG A 171 12.69 10.85 -3.11
N PRO A 172 12.45 11.80 -2.17
CA PRO A 172 11.34 11.72 -1.20
C PRO A 172 9.94 11.53 -1.80
N ALA A 173 9.78 11.82 -3.11
CA ALA A 173 8.52 11.68 -3.84
C ALA A 173 8.03 10.22 -4.03
N MET A 174 8.84 9.22 -3.67
CA MET A 174 8.49 7.80 -3.76
C MET A 174 7.80 7.27 -2.50
N CYS A 175 7.92 8.00 -1.41
CA CYS A 175 7.52 7.53 -0.11
C CYS A 175 6.04 7.84 0.10
N THR A 176 5.22 6.80 0.32
CA THR A 176 3.80 6.94 0.61
C THR A 176 3.54 7.35 2.07
N THR A 177 4.54 7.19 2.93
CA THR A 177 4.48 7.56 4.35
C THR A 177 5.74 8.31 4.79
N ASP A 178 5.64 9.09 5.87
CA ASP A 178 6.80 9.78 6.46
C ASP A 178 7.90 8.78 6.87
N ARG A 179 7.54 7.57 7.29
CA ARG A 179 8.49 6.50 7.63
C ARG A 179 9.23 5.96 6.43
N ASP A 180 8.57 5.87 5.28
CA ASP A 180 9.22 5.47 4.03
C ASP A 180 10.21 6.54 3.60
N LYS A 181 9.86 7.81 3.79
CA LYS A 181 10.73 8.95 3.54
C LYS A 181 11.98 8.94 4.44
N GLU A 182 11.82 8.77 5.75
CA GLU A 182 12.94 8.64 6.68
C GLU A 182 13.87 7.48 6.30
N PHE A 183 13.29 6.35 5.88
CA PHE A 183 14.06 5.21 5.42
C PHE A 183 14.86 5.55 4.16
N ALA A 184 14.23 6.17 3.18
CA ALA A 184 14.87 6.56 1.93
C ALA A 184 15.98 7.59 2.13
N ASP A 185 15.76 8.60 2.96
CA ASP A 185 16.75 9.63 3.29
C ASP A 185 17.98 9.01 3.99
N ARG A 186 17.75 8.11 4.94
CA ARG A 186 18.81 7.39 5.64
C ARG A 186 19.57 6.44 4.73
N LEU A 187 18.86 5.74 3.83
CA LEU A 187 19.47 4.86 2.83
C LEU A 187 20.40 5.67 1.91
N ALA A 188 19.94 6.81 1.41
CA ALA A 188 20.74 7.70 0.57
C ALA A 188 22.00 8.19 1.29
N ALA A 189 21.87 8.64 2.54
CA ALA A 189 23.01 9.13 3.34
C ALA A 189 24.07 8.04 3.57
N ILE A 190 23.67 6.80 3.86
CA ILE A 190 24.62 5.69 4.04
C ILE A 190 25.29 5.32 2.73
N LEU A 191 24.56 5.32 1.61
CA LEU A 191 25.12 5.06 0.29
C LEU A 191 26.18 6.11 -0.07
N GLU A 192 25.87 7.40 0.05
CA GLU A 192 26.80 8.49 -0.26
C GLU A 192 28.10 8.37 0.55
N GLN A 193 28.03 8.00 1.82
CA GLN A 193 29.19 7.83 2.68
C GLN A 193 30.06 6.62 2.32
N ASN A 194 29.51 5.62 1.63
CA ASN A 194 30.18 4.35 1.35
C ASN A 194 30.40 4.05 -0.15
N LEU A 195 29.98 4.94 -1.05
CA LEU A 195 30.12 4.77 -2.53
C LEU A 195 31.58 4.49 -2.97
N ALA A 196 32.56 5.00 -2.25
CA ALA A 196 33.97 4.83 -2.59
C ALA A 196 34.60 3.54 -2.02
N ARG A 197 33.81 2.70 -1.31
CA ARG A 197 34.29 1.48 -0.67
C ARG A 197 33.91 0.24 -1.50
N PRO A 198 34.86 -0.38 -2.24
CA PRO A 198 34.56 -1.54 -3.09
C PRO A 198 34.08 -2.76 -2.30
N GLU A 199 34.50 -2.88 -1.03
CA GLU A 199 34.13 -3.99 -0.13
C GLU A 199 32.80 -3.77 0.59
N PHE A 200 32.11 -2.62 0.39
CA PHE A 200 30.85 -2.33 1.07
C PHE A 200 29.75 -3.32 0.67
N SER A 201 29.42 -4.21 1.59
CA SER A 201 28.47 -5.29 1.35
C SER A 201 27.05 -4.92 1.73
N ILE A 202 26.09 -5.64 1.15
CA ILE A 202 24.66 -5.48 1.48
C ILE A 202 24.38 -5.85 2.95
N ASP A 203 25.15 -6.76 3.55
CA ASP A 203 25.01 -7.15 4.94
C ASP A 203 25.48 -6.02 5.87
N GLU A 204 26.58 -5.36 5.55
CA GLU A 204 27.06 -4.18 6.26
C GLU A 204 26.05 -3.02 6.12
N PHE A 205 25.45 -2.88 4.93
CA PHE A 205 24.40 -1.88 4.70
C PHE A 205 23.19 -2.11 5.61
N ALA A 206 22.65 -3.35 5.65
CA ALA A 206 21.53 -3.69 6.51
C ALA A 206 21.85 -3.43 8.00
N GLN A 207 23.08 -3.73 8.45
CA GLN A 207 23.54 -3.43 9.80
C GLN A 207 23.57 -1.93 10.09
N LEU A 208 24.09 -1.10 9.19
CA LEU A 208 24.08 0.36 9.32
C LEU A 208 22.67 0.95 9.34
N MET A 209 21.74 0.33 8.61
CA MET A 209 20.32 0.64 8.69
C MET A 209 19.66 0.16 9.99
N LYS A 210 20.37 -0.64 10.82
CA LYS A 210 19.86 -1.31 12.03
C LYS A 210 18.69 -2.26 11.75
N LEU A 211 18.74 -2.96 10.62
CA LEU A 211 17.72 -3.90 10.17
C LEU A 211 18.31 -5.29 9.97
N GLY A 212 17.49 -6.30 10.21
CA GLY A 212 17.81 -7.66 9.76
C GLY A 212 17.79 -7.72 8.23
N ARG A 213 18.60 -8.60 7.62
CA ARG A 213 18.75 -8.73 6.17
C ARG A 213 17.41 -8.90 5.45
N THR A 214 16.53 -9.78 5.94
CA THR A 214 15.22 -10.07 5.36
C THR A 214 14.32 -8.83 5.37
N VAL A 215 14.27 -8.12 6.51
CA VAL A 215 13.48 -6.88 6.66
C VAL A 215 14.01 -5.79 5.74
N PHE A 216 15.33 -5.64 5.66
CA PHE A 216 15.99 -4.67 4.79
C PHE A 216 15.62 -4.90 3.32
N TYR A 217 15.73 -6.13 2.81
CA TYR A 217 15.37 -6.46 1.43
C TYR A 217 13.87 -6.24 1.16
N ARG A 218 13.01 -6.65 2.08
CA ARG A 218 11.55 -6.46 1.93
C ARG A 218 11.21 -4.97 1.85
N LYS A 219 11.76 -4.16 2.74
CA LYS A 219 11.56 -2.71 2.75
C LYS A 219 12.13 -2.05 1.50
N LEU A 220 13.33 -2.44 1.09
CA LEU A 220 13.96 -1.91 -0.12
C LEU A 220 13.15 -2.20 -1.39
N ARG A 221 12.48 -3.35 -1.46
CA ARG A 221 11.56 -3.66 -2.57
C ARG A 221 10.25 -2.86 -2.48
N GLY A 222 9.87 -2.43 -1.30
CA GLY A 222 8.59 -1.77 -1.04
C GLY A 222 8.62 -0.25 -1.23
N VAL A 223 9.76 0.36 -1.11
CA VAL A 223 9.99 1.83 -1.22
C VAL A 223 10.71 2.25 -2.54
#